data_cd9ff5ad7997c164185f7220143a7f10
#
_entry.id   cd9ff5ad7997c164185f7220143a7f10
#
_cell.length_a   1.000
_cell.length_b   1.000
_cell.length_c   1.000
_cell.angle_alpha   90.00
_cell.angle_beta   90.00
_cell.angle_gamma   90.00
#
_symmetry.space_group_name_H-M   'P 1'
#
loop_
_entity.id
_entity.type
_entity.pdbx_description
1 polymer ?
#
loop_
_entity_poly.entity_id
_entity_poly.type
_entity_poly.pdbx_seq_one_letter_code
_entity_poly.pdbx_strand_id
1 'polypeptide(L)'
;MSKSRKIVQKTTNNLSRKKSDKIVKNIASNSKRNIVSRFFGLLKLKITNVLQRRNNFIKRRPHRSFILTRRRDYKRQLEMPGYFAFTIEASRLIWTKKWLFLRLILVFIVLVVIFGLMGRQDIYDQLYNTLDETAPESVFSGTFGGISKAGVILLTSVTSGLTPKMDSGQIIIASLLGLYIWLTTVWLLRKIVAGKRVILLDGLYNAGSPILPTMLTLLILLIQMVPGALAALVAGAAWQSGLIEGGAFSMLTSVALVLIIVLSLYWMVSTFLALVVVTLPGMYPLRAIAIAGDLVIGRRLRLMYRIIWMFLVIVSWWIVIMIPVILFDGWIKSIFSQISWMPTVPIFMLIMSIITIVWVCVYIYLLYRKVVDDGTAPS
;
A
#
# COMPACT_ATOMS: atom_id res chain seq x y z
N MET A 1 15.27 19.97 -50.72
CA MET A 1 15.22 19.03 -49.58
C MET A 1 13.90 18.22 -49.44
N SER A 2 12.87 18.44 -50.21
CA SER A 2 11.54 17.78 -50.09
C SER A 2 11.40 16.41 -50.77
N LYS A 3 12.10 16.17 -51.92
CA LYS A 3 11.98 14.92 -52.69
C LYS A 3 12.64 13.68 -52.04
N SER A 4 13.75 13.87 -51.32
CA SER A 4 14.49 12.77 -50.67
C SER A 4 13.73 12.15 -49.50
N ARG A 5 12.96 12.94 -48.74
CA ARG A 5 12.14 12.42 -47.62
C ARG A 5 10.95 11.57 -48.06
N LYS A 6 10.33 11.86 -49.24
CA LYS A 6 9.23 11.06 -49.78
C LYS A 6 9.68 9.68 -50.31
N ILE A 7 10.91 9.57 -50.80
CA ILE A 7 11.47 8.30 -51.31
C ILE A 7 11.80 7.37 -50.13
N VAL A 8 12.41 7.87 -49.05
CA VAL A 8 12.73 7.09 -47.85
C VAL A 8 11.45 6.58 -47.17
N GLN A 9 10.40 7.39 -47.13
CA GLN A 9 9.12 6.96 -46.52
C GLN A 9 8.39 5.90 -47.37
N LYS A 10 8.53 5.94 -48.70
CA LYS A 10 7.93 4.94 -49.59
C LYS A 10 8.66 3.61 -49.56
N THR A 11 9.99 3.62 -49.36
CA THR A 11 10.81 2.40 -49.24
C THR A 11 10.61 1.70 -47.89
N THR A 12 10.48 2.43 -46.79
CA THR A 12 10.19 1.86 -45.46
C THR A 12 8.79 1.27 -45.35
N ASN A 13 7.79 1.87 -46.01
CA ASN A 13 6.44 1.31 -46.07
C ASN A 13 6.37 0.04 -46.95
N ASN A 14 7.15 -0.05 -48.04
CA ASN A 14 7.21 -1.24 -48.86
C ASN A 14 7.95 -2.41 -48.21
N LEU A 15 8.99 -2.13 -47.41
CA LEU A 15 9.70 -3.15 -46.63
C LEU A 15 8.85 -3.72 -45.51
N SER A 16 8.03 -2.89 -44.86
CA SER A 16 7.09 -3.36 -43.82
C SER A 16 5.96 -4.21 -44.39
N ARG A 17 5.45 -3.84 -45.58
CA ARG A 17 4.42 -4.62 -46.32
C ARG A 17 4.97 -5.97 -46.79
N LYS A 18 6.18 -6.02 -47.38
CA LYS A 18 6.82 -7.28 -47.77
C LYS A 18 7.12 -8.23 -46.62
N LYS A 19 7.46 -7.68 -45.43
CA LYS A 19 7.64 -8.50 -44.22
C LYS A 19 6.32 -9.06 -43.68
N SER A 20 5.24 -8.29 -43.77
CA SER A 20 3.89 -8.74 -43.38
C SER A 20 3.40 -9.85 -44.33
N ASP A 21 3.57 -9.71 -45.62
CA ASP A 21 3.14 -10.71 -46.61
C ASP A 21 3.94 -12.04 -46.54
N LYS A 22 5.23 -11.98 -46.19
CA LYS A 22 6.04 -13.18 -45.93
C LYS A 22 5.58 -13.93 -44.68
N ILE A 23 5.19 -13.22 -43.61
CA ILE A 23 4.67 -13.83 -42.39
C ILE A 23 3.32 -14.49 -42.62
N VAL A 24 2.44 -13.85 -43.41
CA VAL A 24 1.12 -14.40 -43.80
C VAL A 24 1.27 -15.65 -44.68
N LYS A 25 2.22 -15.67 -45.63
CA LYS A 25 2.49 -16.86 -46.47
C LYS A 25 3.08 -18.03 -45.66
N ASN A 26 3.96 -17.79 -44.72
CA ASN A 26 4.50 -18.84 -43.83
C ASN A 26 3.45 -19.42 -42.87
N ILE A 27 2.44 -18.63 -42.49
CA ILE A 27 1.32 -19.10 -41.66
C ILE A 27 0.35 -19.95 -42.49
N ALA A 28 0.18 -19.66 -43.77
CA ALA A 28 -0.69 -20.42 -44.66
C ALA A 28 -0.12 -21.78 -45.08
N SER A 29 1.21 -21.96 -45.12
CA SER A 29 1.86 -23.21 -45.55
C SER A 29 1.91 -24.31 -44.49
N ASN A 30 1.65 -24.01 -43.22
CA ASN A 30 1.66 -24.96 -42.11
C ASN A 30 0.23 -25.43 -41.74
N SER A 31 -0.46 -26.00 -42.68
CA SER A 31 -1.89 -26.37 -42.66
C SER A 31 -2.28 -27.58 -41.80
N LYS A 32 -1.45 -28.07 -40.89
CA LYS A 32 -1.79 -29.18 -40.00
C LYS A 32 -1.60 -28.91 -38.51
N ARG A 33 -1.47 -27.65 -38.09
CA ARG A 33 -1.41 -27.31 -36.65
C ARG A 33 -2.78 -26.86 -36.13
N ASN A 34 -3.14 -27.38 -34.96
CA ASN A 34 -4.39 -27.24 -34.23
C ASN A 34 -5.05 -25.84 -34.34
N ILE A 35 -6.37 -25.82 -34.53
CA ILE A 35 -7.24 -24.64 -34.58
C ILE A 35 -6.98 -23.64 -33.45
N VAL A 36 -6.61 -24.16 -32.28
CA VAL A 36 -6.25 -23.37 -31.09
C VAL A 36 -5.00 -22.52 -31.30
N SER A 37 -3.94 -23.08 -31.92
CA SER A 37 -2.70 -22.32 -32.18
C SER A 37 -2.88 -21.23 -33.23
N ARG A 38 -3.80 -21.44 -34.20
CA ARG A 38 -4.21 -20.42 -35.17
C ARG A 38 -4.98 -19.28 -34.52
N PHE A 39 -5.88 -19.60 -33.59
CA PHE A 39 -6.64 -18.58 -32.85
C PHE A 39 -5.72 -17.72 -31.97
N PHE A 40 -4.81 -18.30 -31.22
CA PHE A 40 -3.80 -17.56 -30.43
C PHE A 40 -2.84 -16.74 -31.31
N GLY A 41 -2.44 -17.25 -32.48
CA GLY A 41 -1.63 -16.52 -33.45
C GLY A 41 -2.35 -15.28 -34.00
N LEU A 42 -3.62 -15.41 -34.33
CA LEU A 42 -4.45 -14.29 -34.81
C LEU A 42 -4.73 -13.26 -33.71
N LEU A 43 -4.94 -13.72 -32.46
CA LEU A 43 -5.14 -12.84 -31.32
C LEU A 43 -3.86 -12.04 -31.02
N LYS A 44 -2.70 -12.69 -31.04
CA LYS A 44 -1.40 -12.04 -30.87
C LYS A 44 -1.11 -11.02 -31.97
N LEU A 45 -1.45 -11.32 -33.20
CA LEU A 45 -1.33 -10.40 -34.36
C LEU A 45 -2.28 -9.19 -34.24
N LYS A 46 -3.51 -9.40 -33.80
CA LYS A 46 -4.44 -8.30 -33.50
C LYS A 46 -3.93 -7.39 -32.40
N ILE A 47 -3.45 -7.96 -31.31
CA ILE A 47 -2.89 -7.21 -30.17
C ILE A 47 -1.65 -6.41 -30.59
N THR A 48 -0.71 -7.01 -31.33
CA THR A 48 0.49 -6.30 -31.82
C THR A 48 0.12 -5.18 -32.80
N ASN A 49 -0.84 -5.38 -33.67
CA ASN A 49 -1.31 -4.34 -34.60
C ASN A 49 -2.01 -3.18 -33.89
N VAL A 50 -2.81 -3.47 -32.86
CA VAL A 50 -3.43 -2.43 -32.01
C VAL A 50 -2.36 -1.65 -31.23
N LEU A 51 -1.37 -2.32 -30.66
CA LEU A 51 -0.25 -1.68 -29.96
C LEU A 51 0.61 -0.82 -30.90
N GLN A 52 0.89 -1.29 -32.12
CA GLN A 52 1.59 -0.50 -33.12
C GLN A 52 0.78 0.72 -33.60
N ARG A 53 -0.54 0.56 -33.83
CA ARG A 53 -1.43 1.69 -34.14
C ARG A 53 -1.44 2.73 -33.05
N ARG A 54 -1.53 2.30 -31.79
CA ARG A 54 -1.46 3.18 -30.61
C ARG A 54 -0.12 3.92 -30.53
N ASN A 55 1.00 3.22 -30.71
CA ASN A 55 2.33 3.83 -30.66
C ASN A 55 2.55 4.82 -31.84
N ASN A 56 2.06 4.51 -33.03
CA ASN A 56 2.11 5.40 -34.18
C ASN A 56 1.21 6.62 -34.00
N PHE A 57 0.04 6.45 -33.37
CA PHE A 57 -0.86 7.57 -33.05
C PHE A 57 -0.24 8.51 -32.01
N ILE A 58 0.39 7.95 -30.95
CA ILE A 58 1.10 8.73 -29.93
C ILE A 58 2.29 9.49 -30.52
N LYS A 59 3.03 8.89 -31.48
CA LYS A 59 4.14 9.55 -32.17
C LYS A 59 3.69 10.68 -33.11
N ARG A 60 2.49 10.58 -33.68
CA ARG A 60 1.98 11.57 -34.67
C ARG A 60 1.35 12.81 -34.03
N ARG A 61 0.91 12.72 -32.78
CA ARG A 61 0.27 13.82 -32.06
C ARG A 61 0.93 14.00 -30.70
N PRO A 62 2.04 14.76 -30.61
CA PRO A 62 2.56 15.18 -29.33
C PRO A 62 1.47 16.03 -28.65
N HIS A 63 0.88 15.51 -27.58
CA HIS A 63 -0.08 16.27 -26.79
C HIS A 63 0.66 17.40 -26.08
N ARG A 64 0.49 18.62 -26.54
CA ARG A 64 0.92 19.79 -25.78
C ARG A 64 0.02 19.95 -24.56
N SER A 65 0.63 20.05 -23.39
CA SER A 65 -0.09 20.45 -22.20
C SER A 65 -0.50 21.91 -22.34
N PHE A 66 -1.73 22.26 -21.98
CA PHE A 66 -2.19 23.65 -21.90
C PHE A 66 -1.44 24.45 -20.83
N ILE A 67 -0.75 23.77 -19.92
CA ILE A 67 0.12 24.37 -18.92
C ILE A 67 1.54 24.32 -19.46
N LEU A 68 2.13 25.50 -19.72
CA LEU A 68 3.46 25.69 -20.32
C LEU A 68 4.59 24.89 -19.61
N THR A 69 4.43 24.59 -18.33
CA THR A 69 5.40 23.86 -17.49
C THR A 69 5.22 22.34 -17.51
N ARG A 70 4.13 21.80 -18.14
CA ARG A 70 3.80 20.37 -18.14
C ARG A 70 3.76 19.81 -19.56
N ARG A 71 4.89 19.39 -20.06
CA ARG A 71 4.94 18.66 -21.33
C ARG A 71 4.44 17.23 -21.13
N ARG A 72 3.37 16.82 -21.85
CA ARG A 72 2.85 15.43 -21.86
C ARG A 72 3.72 14.47 -22.67
N ASP A 73 4.59 14.99 -23.51
CA ASP A 73 5.57 14.26 -24.31
C ASP A 73 6.78 13.79 -23.49
N TYR A 74 6.99 14.35 -22.27
CA TYR A 74 7.99 13.88 -21.35
C TYR A 74 7.57 12.50 -20.79
N LYS A 75 8.20 11.44 -21.27
CA LYS A 75 8.09 10.11 -20.68
C LYS A 75 8.82 10.13 -19.36
N ARG A 76 8.10 10.38 -18.29
CA ARG A 76 8.60 10.17 -16.94
C ARG A 76 8.79 8.66 -16.74
N GLN A 77 9.98 8.19 -17.09
CA GLN A 77 10.39 6.82 -16.78
C GLN A 77 10.71 6.79 -15.29
N LEU A 78 9.71 6.47 -14.47
CA LEU A 78 9.94 6.20 -13.07
C LEU A 78 10.66 4.86 -12.99
N GLU A 79 11.99 4.88 -13.00
CA GLU A 79 12.83 3.72 -12.77
C GLU A 79 12.74 3.35 -11.29
N MET A 80 11.84 2.43 -11.01
CA MET A 80 11.69 1.89 -9.65
C MET A 80 12.23 0.47 -9.60
N PRO A 81 12.96 0.11 -8.54
CA PRO A 81 13.34 -1.27 -8.27
C PRO A 81 12.09 -2.15 -8.18
N GLY A 82 12.23 -3.46 -8.37
CA GLY A 82 11.13 -4.42 -8.22
C GLY A 82 10.42 -4.29 -6.86
N TYR A 83 9.21 -4.83 -6.73
CA TYR A 83 8.42 -4.72 -5.50
C TYR A 83 9.15 -5.25 -4.28
N PHE A 84 9.69 -6.48 -4.36
CA PHE A 84 10.49 -7.09 -3.30
C PHE A 84 11.79 -6.33 -3.03
N ALA A 85 12.51 -5.91 -4.07
CA ALA A 85 13.75 -5.16 -3.92
C ALA A 85 13.52 -3.83 -3.18
N PHE A 86 12.41 -3.14 -3.45
CA PHE A 86 12.04 -1.92 -2.74
C PHE A 86 11.66 -2.18 -1.28
N THR A 87 10.95 -3.28 -1.00
CA THR A 87 10.63 -3.71 0.36
C THR A 87 11.91 -3.99 1.17
N ILE A 88 12.88 -4.68 0.54
CA ILE A 88 14.18 -4.95 1.14
C ILE A 88 14.98 -3.66 1.34
N GLU A 89 14.94 -2.71 0.39
CA GLU A 89 15.59 -1.40 0.50
C GLU A 89 15.06 -0.64 1.72
N ALA A 90 13.72 -0.61 1.92
CA ALA A 90 13.09 0.01 3.08
C ALA A 90 13.52 -0.65 4.40
N SER A 91 13.50 -1.97 4.45
CA SER A 91 13.92 -2.73 5.64
C SER A 91 15.42 -2.58 5.92
N ARG A 92 16.26 -2.56 4.89
CA ARG A 92 17.70 -2.35 5.01
C ARG A 92 18.03 -0.98 5.60
N LEU A 93 17.27 0.08 5.25
CA LEU A 93 17.46 1.42 5.82
C LEU A 93 17.27 1.42 7.34
N ILE A 94 16.24 0.73 7.84
CA ILE A 94 16.00 0.55 9.28
C ILE A 94 17.15 -0.23 9.91
N TRP A 95 17.57 -1.33 9.27
CA TRP A 95 18.61 -2.20 9.79
C TRP A 95 19.99 -1.52 9.85
N THR A 96 20.30 -0.64 8.89
CA THR A 96 21.55 0.15 8.88
C THR A 96 21.68 1.06 10.09
N LYS A 97 20.57 1.56 10.62
CA LYS A 97 20.48 2.42 11.80
C LYS A 97 19.69 1.78 12.94
N LYS A 98 19.82 0.43 13.09
CA LYS A 98 19.03 -0.39 14.00
C LYS A 98 18.96 0.17 15.44
N TRP A 99 20.06 0.64 16.00
CA TRP A 99 20.10 1.18 17.35
C TRP A 99 19.30 2.47 17.52
N LEU A 100 19.22 3.29 16.47
CA LEU A 100 18.43 4.52 16.49
C LEU A 100 16.93 4.18 16.44
N PHE A 101 16.53 3.30 15.53
CA PHE A 101 15.13 2.87 15.40
C PHE A 101 14.67 2.03 16.60
N LEU A 102 15.54 1.17 17.15
CA LEU A 102 15.24 0.42 18.35
C LEU A 102 14.95 1.34 19.55
N ARG A 103 15.80 2.37 19.77
CA ARG A 103 15.55 3.37 20.82
C ARG A 103 14.25 4.13 20.58
N LEU A 104 13.95 4.48 19.33
CA LEU A 104 12.70 5.14 18.94
C LEU A 104 11.50 4.25 19.34
N ILE A 105 11.49 3.00 18.90
CA ILE A 105 10.43 2.03 19.18
C ILE A 105 10.26 1.87 20.69
N LEU A 106 11.35 1.72 21.43
CA LEU A 106 11.33 1.55 22.89
C LEU A 106 10.71 2.75 23.60
N VAL A 107 11.09 3.98 23.23
CA VAL A 107 10.50 5.22 23.78
C VAL A 107 8.98 5.24 23.55
N PHE A 108 8.52 4.87 22.36
CA PHE A 108 7.09 4.87 22.07
C PHE A 108 6.35 3.72 22.77
N ILE A 109 6.96 2.54 22.94
CA ILE A 109 6.39 1.47 23.78
C ILE A 109 6.14 2.00 25.19
N VAL A 110 7.14 2.63 25.80
CA VAL A 110 7.04 3.19 27.15
C VAL A 110 5.92 4.25 27.22
N LEU A 111 5.84 5.15 26.25
CA LEU A 111 4.78 6.16 26.19
C LEU A 111 3.38 5.53 26.08
N VAL A 112 3.19 4.55 25.19
CA VAL A 112 1.91 3.85 25.02
C VAL A 112 1.49 3.15 26.31
N VAL A 113 2.44 2.51 27.01
CA VAL A 113 2.17 1.84 28.30
C VAL A 113 1.82 2.86 29.39
N ILE A 114 2.56 3.99 29.49
CA ILE A 114 2.30 5.05 30.49
C ILE A 114 0.89 5.64 30.31
N PHE A 115 0.44 5.85 29.08
CA PHE A 115 -0.90 6.37 28.79
C PHE A 115 -2.01 5.31 28.83
N GLY A 116 -1.69 4.07 29.22
CA GLY A 116 -2.65 2.98 29.36
C GLY A 116 -3.32 2.56 28.05
N LEU A 117 -2.62 2.73 26.91
CA LEU A 117 -3.11 2.40 25.58
C LEU A 117 -2.76 0.96 25.16
N MET A 118 -2.17 0.18 26.05
CA MET A 118 -1.84 -1.23 25.81
C MET A 118 -3.11 -2.10 25.91
N GLY A 119 -3.22 -3.10 25.04
CA GLY A 119 -4.27 -4.12 25.13
C GLY A 119 -4.21 -4.89 26.46
N ARG A 120 -5.37 -5.30 26.95
CA ARG A 120 -5.50 -6.04 28.22
C ARG A 120 -5.62 -7.54 27.96
N GLN A 121 -5.00 -8.31 28.83
CA GLN A 121 -5.02 -9.78 28.75
C GLN A 121 -6.42 -10.34 28.98
N ASP A 122 -7.17 -9.78 29.93
CA ASP A 122 -8.54 -10.21 30.22
C ASP A 122 -9.50 -10.09 29.03
N ILE A 123 -9.34 -9.06 28.18
CA ILE A 123 -10.12 -8.89 26.94
C ILE A 123 -9.70 -9.94 25.91
N TYR A 124 -8.40 -10.21 25.81
CA TYR A 124 -7.90 -11.27 24.92
C TYR A 124 -8.42 -12.65 25.34
N ASP A 125 -8.40 -12.97 26.66
CA ASP A 125 -8.89 -14.23 27.19
C ASP A 125 -10.41 -14.38 27.00
N GLN A 126 -11.19 -13.31 27.21
CA GLN A 126 -12.63 -13.29 26.90
C GLN A 126 -12.89 -13.57 25.41
N LEU A 127 -12.15 -12.91 24.52
CA LEU A 127 -12.26 -13.14 23.08
C LEU A 127 -11.93 -14.58 22.71
N TYR A 128 -10.84 -15.11 23.28
CA TYR A 128 -10.39 -16.48 23.07
C TYR A 128 -11.48 -17.49 23.49
N ASN A 129 -12.02 -17.33 24.69
CA ASN A 129 -13.06 -18.20 25.24
C ASN A 129 -14.37 -18.08 24.45
N THR A 130 -14.81 -16.88 24.11
CA THR A 130 -16.03 -16.67 23.30
C THR A 130 -15.90 -17.35 21.93
N LEU A 131 -14.74 -17.29 21.31
CA LEU A 131 -14.50 -17.97 20.02
C LEU A 131 -14.45 -19.49 20.18
N ASP A 132 -13.98 -19.99 21.31
CA ASP A 132 -13.94 -21.42 21.62
C ASP A 132 -15.33 -21.99 21.83
N GLU A 133 -16.21 -21.22 22.49
CA GLU A 133 -17.60 -21.61 22.78
C GLU A 133 -18.54 -21.44 21.57
N THR A 134 -18.30 -20.41 20.73
CA THR A 134 -19.27 -20.02 19.68
C THR A 134 -18.95 -20.64 18.33
N ALA A 135 -17.69 -20.99 18.06
CA ALA A 135 -17.31 -21.51 16.75
C ALA A 135 -17.66 -22.99 16.61
N PRO A 136 -18.27 -23.40 15.48
CA PRO A 136 -18.54 -24.80 15.21
C PRO A 136 -17.24 -25.61 15.25
N GLU A 137 -17.26 -26.77 15.94
CA GLU A 137 -16.12 -27.69 16.00
C GLU A 137 -15.54 -28.05 14.63
N SER A 138 -16.38 -28.03 13.59
CA SER A 138 -15.98 -28.30 12.22
C SER A 138 -14.96 -27.28 11.63
N VAL A 139 -14.97 -26.02 12.11
CA VAL A 139 -14.08 -24.95 11.63
C VAL A 139 -12.68 -25.06 12.26
N PHE A 140 -12.63 -25.58 13.50
CA PHE A 140 -11.39 -25.70 14.25
C PHE A 140 -10.90 -27.14 14.43
N SER A 141 -11.56 -28.12 13.79
CA SER A 141 -11.14 -29.51 13.79
C SER A 141 -10.09 -29.76 12.70
N GLY A 142 -9.18 -30.72 12.96
CA GLY A 142 -8.15 -31.16 12.02
C GLY A 142 -6.79 -30.50 12.19
N THR A 143 -5.85 -30.88 11.33
CA THR A 143 -4.41 -30.48 11.39
C THR A 143 -4.17 -28.98 11.36
N PHE A 144 -5.08 -28.21 10.75
CA PHE A 144 -4.99 -26.76 10.60
C PHE A 144 -5.93 -26.00 11.55
N GLY A 145 -6.66 -26.69 12.41
CA GLY A 145 -7.65 -26.06 13.31
C GLY A 145 -7.07 -24.98 14.22
N GLY A 146 -5.89 -25.26 14.79
CA GLY A 146 -5.18 -24.28 15.62
C GLY A 146 -4.73 -23.03 14.85
N ILE A 147 -4.31 -23.17 13.59
CA ILE A 147 -3.90 -22.04 12.75
C ILE A 147 -5.12 -21.20 12.34
N SER A 148 -6.24 -21.83 11.98
CA SER A 148 -7.47 -21.12 11.65
C SER A 148 -8.03 -20.35 12.85
N LYS A 149 -8.04 -20.96 14.04
CA LYS A 149 -8.41 -20.31 15.30
C LYS A 149 -7.51 -19.10 15.59
N ALA A 150 -6.19 -19.25 15.51
CA ALA A 150 -5.25 -18.16 15.71
C ALA A 150 -5.43 -17.03 14.68
N GLY A 151 -5.76 -17.36 13.43
CA GLY A 151 -6.07 -16.40 12.37
C GLY A 151 -7.34 -15.59 12.67
N VAL A 152 -8.41 -16.24 13.11
CA VAL A 152 -9.66 -15.56 13.51
C VAL A 152 -9.44 -14.68 14.73
N ILE A 153 -8.71 -15.16 15.74
CA ILE A 153 -8.34 -14.38 16.93
C ILE A 153 -7.53 -13.14 16.51
N LEU A 154 -6.55 -13.30 15.63
CA LEU A 154 -5.78 -12.17 15.13
C LEU A 154 -6.65 -11.14 14.42
N LEU A 155 -7.52 -11.59 13.50
CA LEU A 155 -8.42 -10.72 12.77
C LEU A 155 -9.35 -9.95 13.71
N THR A 156 -9.97 -10.66 14.66
CA THR A 156 -10.89 -10.06 15.63
C THR A 156 -10.14 -9.10 16.57
N SER A 157 -8.95 -9.47 17.04
CA SER A 157 -8.12 -8.60 17.89
C SER A 157 -7.71 -7.31 17.18
N VAL A 158 -7.45 -7.36 15.87
CA VAL A 158 -7.11 -6.16 15.08
C VAL A 158 -8.35 -5.31 14.79
N THR A 159 -9.51 -5.93 14.56
CA THR A 159 -10.75 -5.21 14.19
C THR A 159 -11.49 -4.66 15.39
N SER A 160 -11.62 -5.44 16.47
CA SER A 160 -12.32 -5.05 17.70
C SER A 160 -11.43 -4.30 18.68
N GLY A 161 -10.09 -4.49 18.57
CA GLY A 161 -9.10 -4.02 19.52
C GLY A 161 -9.07 -4.87 20.81
N LEU A 162 -7.91 -4.94 21.45
CA LEU A 162 -7.72 -5.58 22.76
C LEU A 162 -7.76 -4.56 23.91
N THR A 163 -8.04 -3.31 23.60
CA THR A 163 -8.19 -2.25 24.61
C THR A 163 -9.63 -2.17 25.10
N PRO A 164 -9.86 -1.96 26.40
CA PRO A 164 -11.20 -1.65 26.90
C PRO A 164 -11.74 -0.42 26.16
N LYS A 165 -13.04 -0.15 26.30
CA LYS A 165 -13.63 1.07 25.71
C LYS A 165 -12.77 2.27 26.12
N MET A 166 -12.02 2.80 25.16
CA MET A 166 -11.16 3.96 25.38
C MET A 166 -12.02 5.17 25.70
N ASP A 167 -11.66 5.90 26.73
CA ASP A 167 -12.20 7.22 26.95
C ASP A 167 -11.81 8.18 25.82
N SER A 168 -12.64 9.21 25.59
CA SER A 168 -12.39 10.20 24.54
C SER A 168 -11.00 10.83 24.64
N GLY A 169 -10.50 11.05 25.86
CA GLY A 169 -9.14 11.53 26.12
C GLY A 169 -8.06 10.55 25.64
N GLN A 170 -8.25 9.26 25.89
CA GLN A 170 -7.29 8.21 25.45
C GLN A 170 -7.24 8.10 23.92
N ILE A 171 -8.36 8.23 23.24
CA ILE A 171 -8.42 8.22 21.75
C ILE A 171 -7.62 9.40 21.19
N ILE A 172 -7.76 10.58 21.78
CA ILE A 172 -7.00 11.78 21.37
C ILE A 172 -5.50 11.54 21.58
N ILE A 173 -5.12 11.06 22.76
CA ILE A 173 -3.70 10.80 23.10
C ILE A 173 -3.12 9.74 22.14
N ALA A 174 -3.84 8.64 21.89
CA ALA A 174 -3.42 7.59 20.96
C ALA A 174 -3.19 8.14 19.54
N SER A 175 -4.11 8.99 19.06
CA SER A 175 -4.01 9.63 17.76
C SER A 175 -2.81 10.57 17.68
N LEU A 176 -2.58 11.37 18.72
CA LEU A 176 -1.43 12.27 18.81
C LEU A 176 -0.10 11.50 18.90
N LEU A 177 -0.04 10.39 19.66
CA LEU A 177 1.14 9.54 19.71
C LEU A 177 1.44 8.91 18.36
N GLY A 178 0.43 8.37 17.67
CA GLY A 178 0.58 7.82 16.31
C GLY A 178 1.12 8.86 15.32
N LEU A 179 0.58 10.08 15.37
CA LEU A 179 1.05 11.19 14.57
C LEU A 179 2.50 11.58 14.93
N TYR A 180 2.83 11.57 16.22
CA TYR A 180 4.15 11.93 16.70
C TYR A 180 5.23 10.92 16.32
N ILE A 181 4.90 9.61 16.35
CA ILE A 181 5.76 8.54 15.81
C ILE A 181 6.06 8.82 14.33
N TRP A 182 5.01 9.11 13.54
CA TRP A 182 5.14 9.42 12.13
C TRP A 182 6.10 10.59 11.90
N LEU A 183 5.85 11.72 12.55
CA LEU A 183 6.62 12.96 12.39
C LEU A 183 8.09 12.78 12.79
N THR A 184 8.33 12.14 13.93
CA THR A 184 9.68 11.83 14.40
C THR A 184 10.43 10.96 13.41
N THR A 185 9.77 9.92 12.91
CA THR A 185 10.37 9.01 11.91
C THR A 185 10.70 9.74 10.60
N VAL A 186 9.78 10.56 10.07
CA VAL A 186 10.03 11.35 8.84
C VAL A 186 11.19 12.33 9.04
N TRP A 187 11.26 12.99 10.20
CA TRP A 187 12.34 13.93 10.50
C TRP A 187 13.71 13.19 10.56
N LEU A 188 13.78 12.07 11.26
CA LEU A 188 14.97 11.22 11.35
C LEU A 188 15.43 10.75 9.95
N LEU A 189 14.48 10.24 9.13
CA LEU A 189 14.75 9.78 7.77
C LEU A 189 15.32 10.88 6.89
N ARG A 190 14.78 12.09 6.99
CA ARG A 190 15.27 13.24 6.23
C ARG A 190 16.73 13.53 6.54
N LYS A 191 17.11 13.48 7.80
CA LYS A 191 18.50 13.72 8.24
C LYS A 191 19.43 12.55 7.88
N ILE A 192 18.96 11.31 8.04
CA ILE A 192 19.73 10.09 7.69
C ILE A 192 20.04 10.08 6.18
N VAL A 193 19.05 10.33 5.33
CA VAL A 193 19.22 10.34 3.87
C VAL A 193 20.11 11.51 3.43
N ALA A 194 20.09 12.64 4.16
CA ALA A 194 21.00 13.76 3.94
C ALA A 194 22.43 13.51 4.46
N GLY A 195 22.74 12.30 4.97
CA GLY A 195 24.08 11.96 5.46
C GLY A 195 24.48 12.64 6.78
N LYS A 196 23.56 13.30 7.47
CA LYS A 196 23.85 14.03 8.71
C LYS A 196 23.86 13.09 9.91
N ARG A 197 24.66 13.43 10.93
CA ARG A 197 24.56 12.73 12.24
C ARG A 197 23.21 13.03 12.87
N VAL A 198 22.58 12.01 13.45
CA VAL A 198 21.22 12.09 13.98
C VAL A 198 21.20 11.58 15.41
N ILE A 199 20.65 12.37 16.30
CA ILE A 199 20.37 12.01 17.69
C ILE A 199 18.85 11.91 17.83
N LEU A 200 18.36 10.92 18.58
CA LEU A 200 16.92 10.67 18.76
C LEU A 200 16.21 11.86 19.43
N LEU A 201 16.85 12.47 20.43
CA LEU A 201 16.32 13.64 21.14
C LEU A 201 16.03 14.82 20.21
N ASP A 202 16.94 15.09 19.25
CA ASP A 202 16.74 16.14 18.24
C ASP A 202 15.50 15.84 17.38
N GLY A 203 15.28 14.55 17.06
CA GLY A 203 14.12 14.10 16.32
C GLY A 203 12.83 14.33 17.09
N LEU A 204 12.80 13.93 18.35
CA LEU A 204 11.64 14.13 19.21
C LEU A 204 11.34 15.63 19.41
N TYR A 205 12.32 16.46 19.68
CA TYR A 205 12.11 17.90 19.88
C TYR A 205 11.59 18.59 18.61
N ASN A 206 12.20 18.33 17.47
CA ASN A 206 11.87 19.03 16.21
C ASN A 206 10.64 18.46 15.49
N ALA A 207 10.22 17.24 15.82
CA ALA A 207 9.05 16.60 15.21
C ALA A 207 7.73 17.30 15.56
N GLY A 208 7.67 18.00 16.68
CA GLY A 208 6.46 18.70 17.15
C GLY A 208 6.00 19.84 16.25
N SER A 209 6.90 20.49 15.52
CA SER A 209 6.58 21.68 14.73
C SER A 209 5.45 21.48 13.67
N PRO A 210 5.42 20.44 12.83
CA PRO A 210 4.38 20.25 11.84
C PRO A 210 3.18 19.39 12.30
N ILE A 211 2.91 19.26 13.61
CA ILE A 211 1.81 18.40 14.12
C ILE A 211 0.48 18.83 13.52
N LEU A 212 0.10 20.10 13.63
CA LEU A 212 -1.20 20.61 13.19
C LEU A 212 -1.42 20.47 11.67
N PRO A 213 -0.47 20.88 10.80
CA PRO A 213 -0.61 20.67 9.37
C PRO A 213 -0.71 19.20 8.99
N THR A 214 0.04 18.31 9.65
CA THR A 214 0.00 16.88 9.37
C THR A 214 -1.30 16.25 9.85
N MET A 215 -1.83 16.65 11.00
CA MET A 215 -3.12 16.22 11.51
C MET A 215 -4.26 16.59 10.52
N LEU A 216 -4.26 17.81 10.00
CA LEU A 216 -5.25 18.24 9.00
C LEU A 216 -5.12 17.45 7.69
N THR A 217 -3.88 17.14 7.26
CA THR A 217 -3.66 16.30 6.07
C THR A 217 -4.13 14.86 6.31
N LEU A 218 -3.91 14.32 7.51
CA LEU A 218 -4.41 13.00 7.91
C LEU A 218 -5.95 12.99 7.94
N LEU A 219 -6.58 14.04 8.45
CA LEU A 219 -8.04 14.16 8.44
C LEU A 219 -8.60 14.12 7.02
N ILE A 220 -7.96 14.81 6.08
CA ILE A 220 -8.34 14.76 4.65
C ILE A 220 -8.18 13.35 4.10
N LEU A 221 -7.11 12.63 4.48
CA LEU A 221 -6.93 11.22 4.11
C LEU A 221 -8.07 10.35 4.63
N LEU A 222 -8.47 10.53 5.90
CA LEU A 222 -9.59 9.80 6.51
C LEU A 222 -10.90 10.08 5.77
N ILE A 223 -11.18 11.33 5.43
CA ILE A 223 -12.37 11.70 4.64
C ILE A 223 -12.36 11.02 3.27
N GLN A 224 -11.19 10.91 2.63
CA GLN A 224 -11.05 10.21 1.34
C GLN A 224 -11.25 8.68 1.45
N MET A 225 -11.05 8.11 2.64
CA MET A 225 -11.34 6.69 2.89
C MET A 225 -12.83 6.39 3.04
N VAL A 226 -13.65 7.37 3.47
CA VAL A 226 -15.07 7.17 3.77
C VAL A 226 -15.86 6.53 2.63
N PRO A 227 -15.77 6.97 1.37
CA PRO A 227 -16.52 6.34 0.28
C PRO A 227 -16.15 4.87 0.07
N GLY A 228 -14.86 4.55 0.15
CA GLY A 228 -14.38 3.16 0.04
C GLY A 228 -14.81 2.28 1.22
N ALA A 229 -14.76 2.82 2.44
CA ALA A 229 -15.22 2.12 3.65
C ALA A 229 -16.73 1.85 3.62
N LEU A 230 -17.53 2.84 3.22
CA LEU A 230 -18.98 2.67 3.06
C LEU A 230 -19.28 1.62 1.98
N ALA A 231 -18.59 1.65 0.85
CA ALA A 231 -18.77 0.64 -0.20
C ALA A 231 -18.40 -0.76 0.29
N ALA A 232 -17.35 -0.91 1.09
CA ALA A 232 -16.96 -2.19 1.69
C ALA A 232 -18.00 -2.70 2.70
N LEU A 233 -18.56 -1.81 3.55
CA LEU A 233 -19.63 -2.15 4.49
C LEU A 233 -20.91 -2.59 3.76
N VAL A 234 -21.31 -1.85 2.73
CA VAL A 234 -22.49 -2.20 1.91
C VAL A 234 -22.25 -3.52 1.19
N ALA A 235 -21.06 -3.77 0.67
CA ALA A 235 -20.70 -5.04 0.04
C ALA A 235 -20.80 -6.22 1.04
N GLY A 236 -20.29 -6.04 2.26
CA GLY A 236 -20.37 -7.05 3.31
C GLY A 236 -21.81 -7.34 3.75
N ALA A 237 -22.62 -6.31 3.95
CA ALA A 237 -24.03 -6.43 4.30
C ALA A 237 -24.84 -7.10 3.18
N ALA A 238 -24.60 -6.73 1.93
CA ALA A 238 -25.26 -7.31 0.77
C ALA A 238 -24.88 -8.78 0.54
N TRP A 239 -23.64 -9.14 0.88
CA TRP A 239 -23.22 -10.55 0.88
C TRP A 239 -23.94 -11.37 1.94
N GLN A 240 -24.01 -10.86 3.18
CA GLN A 240 -24.69 -11.57 4.29
C GLN A 240 -26.20 -11.70 4.10
N SER A 241 -26.85 -10.73 3.45
CA SER A 241 -28.29 -10.74 3.18
C SER A 241 -28.70 -11.54 1.94
N GLY A 242 -27.74 -12.14 1.21
CA GLY A 242 -28.03 -12.86 -0.05
C GLY A 242 -28.40 -11.96 -1.23
N LEU A 243 -28.35 -10.63 -1.08
CA LEU A 243 -28.65 -9.69 -2.16
C LEU A 243 -27.68 -9.77 -3.36
N ILE A 244 -26.50 -10.35 -3.15
CA ILE A 244 -25.48 -10.55 -4.19
C ILE A 244 -25.61 -11.94 -4.83
N GLU A 245 -26.53 -12.79 -4.37
CA GLU A 245 -26.71 -14.13 -4.88
C GLU A 245 -27.56 -14.13 -6.17
N GLY A 246 -26.89 -13.97 -7.30
CA GLY A 246 -27.45 -14.24 -8.63
C GLY A 246 -28.03 -13.05 -9.39
N GLY A 247 -27.96 -13.17 -10.71
CA GLY A 247 -28.55 -12.23 -11.66
C GLY A 247 -27.68 -11.04 -12.09
N ALA A 248 -28.10 -10.38 -13.15
CA ALA A 248 -27.36 -9.24 -13.73
C ALA A 248 -27.26 -8.04 -12.79
N PHE A 249 -28.26 -7.84 -11.93
CA PHE A 249 -28.28 -6.75 -10.94
C PHE A 249 -27.19 -6.90 -9.88
N SER A 250 -26.98 -8.11 -9.38
CA SER A 250 -25.92 -8.39 -8.39
C SER A 250 -24.53 -8.19 -8.97
N MET A 251 -24.29 -8.57 -10.23
CA MET A 251 -23.04 -8.29 -10.93
C MET A 251 -22.81 -6.80 -11.09
N LEU A 252 -23.82 -6.02 -11.49
CA LEU A 252 -23.71 -4.57 -11.66
C LEU A 252 -23.39 -3.88 -10.32
N THR A 253 -24.09 -4.27 -9.26
CA THR A 253 -23.86 -3.73 -7.91
C THR A 253 -22.46 -4.06 -7.40
N SER A 254 -22.00 -5.29 -7.57
CA SER A 254 -20.65 -5.71 -7.18
C SER A 254 -19.58 -4.92 -7.93
N VAL A 255 -19.74 -4.74 -9.24
CA VAL A 255 -18.81 -3.93 -10.04
C VAL A 255 -18.81 -2.47 -9.58
N ALA A 256 -19.98 -1.88 -9.32
CA ALA A 256 -20.08 -0.50 -8.84
C ALA A 256 -19.38 -0.32 -7.48
N LEU A 257 -19.57 -1.23 -6.53
CA LEU A 257 -18.92 -1.19 -5.22
C LEU A 257 -17.39 -1.30 -5.33
N VAL A 258 -16.90 -2.24 -6.15
CA VAL A 258 -15.47 -2.38 -6.42
C VAL A 258 -14.89 -1.12 -7.05
N LEU A 259 -15.59 -0.49 -8.00
CA LEU A 259 -15.15 0.76 -8.62
C LEU A 259 -15.05 1.91 -7.61
N ILE A 260 -15.98 2.02 -6.66
CA ILE A 260 -15.93 3.05 -5.60
C ILE A 260 -14.71 2.83 -4.70
N ILE A 261 -14.43 1.57 -4.31
CA ILE A 261 -13.24 1.23 -3.51
C ILE A 261 -11.96 1.60 -4.26
N VAL A 262 -11.85 1.21 -5.53
CA VAL A 262 -10.68 1.53 -6.37
C VAL A 262 -10.53 3.04 -6.55
N LEU A 263 -11.62 3.77 -6.75
CA LEU A 263 -11.61 5.23 -6.87
C LEU A 263 -11.14 5.91 -5.58
N SER A 264 -11.62 5.43 -4.43
CA SER A 264 -11.17 5.91 -3.10
C SER A 264 -9.66 5.69 -2.94
N LEU A 265 -9.16 4.50 -3.22
CA LEU A 265 -7.72 4.18 -3.20
C LEU A 265 -6.93 5.07 -4.16
N TYR A 266 -7.45 5.32 -5.36
CA TYR A 266 -6.81 6.19 -6.35
C TYR A 266 -6.64 7.64 -5.85
N TRP A 267 -7.62 8.18 -5.12
CA TRP A 267 -7.52 9.51 -4.53
C TRP A 267 -6.53 9.55 -3.37
N MET A 268 -6.49 8.53 -2.54
CA MET A 268 -5.60 8.44 -1.39
C MET A 268 -4.12 8.45 -1.76
N VAL A 269 -3.74 7.96 -2.95
CA VAL A 269 -2.34 7.87 -3.39
C VAL A 269 -1.59 9.20 -3.28
N SER A 270 -2.21 10.31 -3.69
CA SER A 270 -1.61 11.64 -3.60
C SER A 270 -1.48 12.11 -2.15
N THR A 271 -2.48 11.80 -1.32
CA THR A 271 -2.53 12.24 0.08
C THR A 271 -1.53 11.48 0.95
N PHE A 272 -1.24 10.21 0.64
CA PHE A 272 -0.14 9.49 1.29
C PHE A 272 1.21 10.18 1.08
N LEU A 273 1.49 10.67 -0.12
CA LEU A 273 2.71 11.44 -0.36
C LEU A 273 2.63 12.83 0.28
N ALA A 274 1.45 13.43 0.33
CA ALA A 274 1.25 14.72 0.99
C ALA A 274 1.59 14.69 2.49
N LEU A 275 1.39 13.52 3.17
CA LEU A 275 1.80 13.33 4.57
C LEU A 275 3.32 13.49 4.79
N VAL A 276 4.13 13.27 3.75
CA VAL A 276 5.58 13.56 3.80
C VAL A 276 5.84 15.01 3.41
N VAL A 277 5.19 15.51 2.36
CA VAL A 277 5.39 16.88 1.86
C VAL A 277 5.02 17.92 2.90
N VAL A 278 3.94 17.71 3.65
CA VAL A 278 3.45 18.65 4.68
C VAL A 278 4.45 18.84 5.83
N THR A 279 5.35 17.89 6.04
CA THR A 279 6.41 18.02 7.06
C THR A 279 7.56 18.95 6.65
N LEU A 280 7.55 19.47 5.42
CA LEU A 280 8.53 20.44 4.97
C LEU A 280 8.25 21.84 5.59
N PRO A 281 9.29 22.60 5.91
CA PRO A 281 9.11 23.94 6.50
C PRO A 281 8.25 24.84 5.62
N GLY A 282 7.29 25.56 6.23
CA GLY A 282 6.41 26.52 5.53
C GLY A 282 5.34 25.89 4.64
N MET A 283 5.05 24.59 4.79
CA MET A 283 4.00 23.92 4.03
C MET A 283 2.66 23.92 4.76
N TYR A 284 1.60 24.31 4.05
CA TYR A 284 0.21 24.20 4.50
C TYR A 284 -0.43 22.92 3.93
N PRO A 285 -1.45 22.35 4.59
CA PRO A 285 -2.06 21.06 4.19
C PRO A 285 -2.54 21.05 2.75
N LEU A 286 -3.34 22.04 2.34
CA LEU A 286 -3.90 22.11 0.99
C LEU A 286 -2.81 22.28 -0.08
N ARG A 287 -1.75 23.06 0.22
CA ARG A 287 -0.62 23.22 -0.68
C ARG A 287 0.20 21.93 -0.79
N ALA A 288 0.38 21.22 0.31
CA ALA A 288 1.06 19.92 0.31
C ALA A 288 0.32 18.88 -0.54
N ILE A 289 -1.03 18.85 -0.45
CA ILE A 289 -1.88 17.98 -1.27
C ILE A 289 -1.80 18.35 -2.76
N ALA A 290 -1.82 19.65 -3.09
CA ALA A 290 -1.67 20.11 -4.46
C ALA A 290 -0.31 19.70 -5.05
N ILE A 291 0.79 19.94 -4.33
CA ILE A 291 2.15 19.54 -4.75
C ILE A 291 2.26 18.02 -4.89
N ALA A 292 1.75 17.26 -3.92
CA ALA A 292 1.74 15.81 -4.00
C ALA A 292 0.89 15.31 -5.19
N GLY A 293 -0.24 15.95 -5.46
CA GLY A 293 -1.06 15.69 -6.64
C GLY A 293 -0.29 15.89 -7.95
N ASP A 294 0.51 16.95 -8.01
CA ASP A 294 1.37 17.26 -9.18
C ASP A 294 2.50 16.22 -9.37
N LEU A 295 3.12 15.79 -8.28
CA LEU A 295 4.16 14.75 -8.30
C LEU A 295 3.63 13.40 -8.82
N VAL A 296 2.37 13.10 -8.59
CA VAL A 296 1.74 11.82 -8.93
C VAL A 296 1.15 11.80 -10.34
N ILE A 297 1.01 12.93 -11.03
CA ILE A 297 0.44 13.00 -12.38
C ILE A 297 1.17 12.06 -13.34
N GLY A 298 0.39 11.22 -14.04
CA GLY A 298 0.89 10.21 -14.99
C GLY A 298 1.47 8.94 -14.35
N ARG A 299 1.56 8.86 -13.02
CA ARG A 299 2.17 7.73 -12.28
C ARG A 299 1.25 7.14 -11.20
N ARG A 300 0.04 7.68 -11.03
CA ARG A 300 -0.87 7.32 -9.92
C ARG A 300 -1.10 5.81 -9.81
N LEU A 301 -1.37 5.12 -10.91
CA LEU A 301 -1.60 3.68 -10.90
C LEU A 301 -0.36 2.90 -10.41
N ARG A 302 0.85 3.28 -10.85
CA ARG A 302 2.09 2.61 -10.40
C ARG A 302 2.29 2.79 -8.90
N LEU A 303 2.03 4.00 -8.38
CA LEU A 303 2.13 4.30 -6.96
C LEU A 303 1.04 3.60 -6.16
N MET A 304 -0.19 3.54 -6.69
CA MET A 304 -1.29 2.81 -6.08
C MET A 304 -0.95 1.32 -5.89
N TYR A 305 -0.45 0.64 -6.93
CA TYR A 305 -0.02 -0.75 -6.81
C TYR A 305 1.10 -0.93 -5.78
N ARG A 306 1.99 0.04 -5.63
CA ARG A 306 3.03 0.00 -4.60
C ARG A 306 2.48 0.18 -3.19
N ILE A 307 1.47 1.02 -3.01
CA ILE A 307 0.79 1.18 -1.73
C ILE A 307 -0.01 -0.09 -1.41
N ILE A 308 -0.72 -0.67 -2.38
CA ILE A 308 -1.40 -1.96 -2.19
C ILE A 308 -0.40 -3.05 -1.82
N TRP A 309 0.75 -3.12 -2.51
CA TRP A 309 1.82 -4.05 -2.16
C TRP A 309 2.33 -3.85 -0.73
N MET A 310 2.52 -2.61 -0.31
CA MET A 310 2.89 -2.28 1.07
C MET A 310 1.90 -2.86 2.08
N PHE A 311 0.60 -2.71 1.85
CA PHE A 311 -0.43 -3.30 2.70
C PHE A 311 -0.39 -4.83 2.71
N LEU A 312 -0.21 -5.47 1.55
CA LEU A 312 -0.06 -6.93 1.47
C LEU A 312 1.14 -7.44 2.27
N VAL A 313 2.27 -6.74 2.20
CA VAL A 313 3.48 -7.07 2.98
C VAL A 313 3.21 -6.94 4.48
N ILE A 314 2.51 -5.88 4.91
CA ILE A 314 2.14 -5.70 6.33
C ILE A 314 1.26 -6.84 6.80
N VAL A 315 0.19 -7.15 6.08
CA VAL A 315 -0.72 -8.25 6.43
C VAL A 315 0.03 -9.58 6.49
N SER A 316 0.86 -9.87 5.49
CA SER A 316 1.67 -11.09 5.48
C SER A 316 2.61 -11.17 6.67
N TRP A 317 3.24 -10.06 7.02
CA TRP A 317 4.15 -9.98 8.17
C TRP A 317 3.42 -10.19 9.51
N TRP A 318 2.24 -9.58 9.67
CA TRP A 318 1.40 -9.81 10.84
C TRP A 318 0.97 -11.26 10.97
N ILE A 319 0.55 -11.90 9.89
CA ILE A 319 0.17 -13.33 9.87
C ILE A 319 1.37 -14.20 10.29
N VAL A 320 2.53 -13.99 9.67
CA VAL A 320 3.73 -14.82 9.89
C VAL A 320 4.28 -14.69 11.33
N ILE A 321 4.14 -13.52 11.95
CA ILE A 321 4.68 -13.30 13.31
C ILE A 321 3.62 -13.59 14.37
N MET A 322 2.39 -13.09 14.21
CA MET A 322 1.38 -13.15 15.27
C MET A 322 0.74 -14.52 15.42
N ILE A 323 0.53 -15.26 14.32
CA ILE A 323 -0.03 -16.63 14.45
C ILE A 323 0.87 -17.52 15.29
N PRO A 324 2.19 -17.64 15.05
CA PRO A 324 3.07 -18.39 15.95
C PRO A 324 3.07 -17.88 17.40
N VAL A 325 3.00 -16.55 17.62
CA VAL A 325 2.96 -15.98 18.97
C VAL A 325 1.67 -16.41 19.69
N ILE A 326 0.51 -16.37 19.05
CA ILE A 326 -0.77 -16.80 19.62
C ILE A 326 -0.74 -18.30 19.96
N LEU A 327 -0.23 -19.12 19.05
CA LEU A 327 -0.11 -20.57 19.27
C LEU A 327 0.85 -20.88 20.41
N PHE A 328 1.98 -20.18 20.48
CA PHE A 328 2.99 -20.35 21.52
C PHE A 328 2.47 -19.88 22.88
N ASP A 329 1.73 -18.77 22.94
CA ASP A 329 1.09 -18.28 24.17
C ASP A 329 0.10 -19.32 24.72
N GLY A 330 -0.77 -19.88 23.87
CA GLY A 330 -1.70 -20.94 24.25
C GLY A 330 -0.97 -22.21 24.74
N TRP A 331 0.10 -22.60 24.05
CA TRP A 331 0.89 -23.78 24.43
C TRP A 331 1.62 -23.58 25.77
N ILE A 332 2.27 -22.43 25.99
CA ILE A 332 2.95 -22.13 27.26
C ILE A 332 1.96 -22.09 28.41
N LYS A 333 0.82 -21.42 28.26
CA LYS A 333 -0.20 -21.29 29.31
C LYS A 333 -0.87 -22.61 29.67
N SER A 334 -0.94 -23.54 28.72
CA SER A 334 -1.43 -24.90 28.98
C SER A 334 -0.47 -25.72 29.85
N ILE A 335 0.86 -25.47 29.76
CA ILE A 335 1.88 -26.16 30.56
C ILE A 335 2.09 -25.45 31.93
N PHE A 336 2.11 -24.12 31.89
CA PHE A 336 2.43 -23.30 33.08
C PHE A 336 1.26 -22.38 33.40
N SER A 337 0.27 -22.86 34.14
CA SER A 337 -0.91 -22.09 34.55
C SER A 337 -0.57 -20.85 35.41
N GLN A 338 0.59 -20.83 36.04
CA GLN A 338 1.08 -19.69 36.84
C GLN A 338 1.39 -18.45 35.98
N ILE A 339 1.61 -18.61 34.66
CA ILE A 339 1.98 -17.52 33.76
C ILE A 339 0.74 -16.99 32.99
N SER A 340 -0.47 -17.50 33.28
CA SER A 340 -1.70 -17.11 32.60
C SER A 340 -1.99 -15.60 32.63
N TRP A 341 -1.54 -14.90 33.71
CA TRP A 341 -1.72 -13.45 33.88
C TRP A 341 -0.85 -12.60 32.90
N MET A 342 0.17 -13.19 32.28
CA MET A 342 1.13 -12.45 31.47
C MET A 342 0.51 -12.02 30.13
N PRO A 343 0.47 -10.70 29.79
CA PRO A 343 -0.15 -10.18 28.58
C PRO A 343 0.76 -10.34 27.35
N THR A 344 1.13 -11.57 27.02
CA THR A 344 2.08 -11.89 25.96
C THR A 344 1.58 -11.38 24.59
N VAL A 345 0.36 -11.77 24.20
CA VAL A 345 -0.21 -11.38 22.89
C VAL A 345 -0.42 -9.87 22.80
N PRO A 346 -1.01 -9.17 23.80
CA PRO A 346 -1.13 -7.72 23.79
C PRO A 346 0.21 -6.98 23.65
N ILE A 347 1.27 -7.46 24.33
CA ILE A 347 2.62 -6.86 24.24
C ILE A 347 3.18 -7.02 22.81
N PHE A 348 3.10 -8.22 22.23
CA PHE A 348 3.57 -8.44 20.87
C PHE A 348 2.78 -7.61 19.83
N MET A 349 1.47 -7.48 20.00
CA MET A 349 0.64 -6.61 19.14
C MET A 349 1.05 -5.15 19.24
N LEU A 350 1.34 -4.64 20.42
CA LEU A 350 1.83 -3.28 20.64
C LEU A 350 3.18 -3.06 19.94
N ILE A 351 4.13 -3.97 20.12
CA ILE A 351 5.45 -3.90 19.50
C ILE A 351 5.29 -3.92 17.96
N MET A 352 4.50 -4.85 17.45
CA MET A 352 4.25 -4.98 16.02
C MET A 352 3.57 -3.74 15.43
N SER A 353 2.63 -3.13 16.14
CA SER A 353 1.96 -1.90 15.71
C SER A 353 2.95 -0.75 15.53
N ILE A 354 3.82 -0.53 16.52
CA ILE A 354 4.83 0.54 16.47
C ILE A 354 5.84 0.28 15.34
N ILE A 355 6.33 -0.95 15.21
CA ILE A 355 7.25 -1.34 14.13
C ILE A 355 6.58 -1.11 12.76
N THR A 356 5.31 -1.47 12.62
CA THR A 356 4.54 -1.28 11.40
C THR A 356 4.45 0.20 11.03
N ILE A 357 4.12 1.09 11.98
CA ILE A 357 4.04 2.54 11.73
C ILE A 357 5.41 3.07 11.26
N VAL A 358 6.49 2.70 11.93
CA VAL A 358 7.85 3.11 11.56
C VAL A 358 8.22 2.60 10.17
N TRP A 359 7.92 1.34 9.87
CA TRP A 359 8.22 0.73 8.56
C TRP A 359 7.40 1.37 7.42
N VAL A 360 6.10 1.60 7.64
CA VAL A 360 5.22 2.32 6.69
C VAL A 360 5.77 3.72 6.39
N CYS A 361 6.20 4.43 7.44
CA CYS A 361 6.79 5.74 7.30
C CYS A 361 8.06 5.71 6.43
N VAL A 362 8.95 4.74 6.66
CA VAL A 362 10.16 4.54 5.85
C VAL A 362 9.79 4.23 4.40
N TYR A 363 8.85 3.32 4.18
CA TYR A 363 8.40 2.92 2.84
C TYR A 363 7.84 4.11 2.06
N ILE A 364 6.91 4.87 2.66
CA ILE A 364 6.29 6.04 2.01
C ILE A 364 7.31 7.17 1.79
N TYR A 365 8.22 7.38 2.74
CA TYR A 365 9.29 8.37 2.58
C TYR A 365 10.23 8.02 1.42
N LEU A 366 10.67 6.77 1.30
CA LEU A 366 11.49 6.32 0.17
C LEU A 366 10.73 6.41 -1.15
N LEU A 367 9.45 6.05 -1.15
CA LEU A 367 8.58 6.19 -2.33
C LEU A 367 8.50 7.65 -2.78
N TYR A 368 8.29 8.57 -1.84
CA TYR A 368 8.31 10.01 -2.10
C TYR A 368 9.65 10.46 -2.69
N ARG A 369 10.77 10.03 -2.11
CA ARG A 369 12.12 10.38 -2.61
C ARG A 369 12.33 9.91 -4.04
N LYS A 370 12.01 8.67 -4.37
CA LYS A 370 12.12 8.14 -5.74
C LYS A 370 11.28 8.93 -6.74
N VAL A 371 10.08 9.38 -6.34
CA VAL A 371 9.22 10.21 -7.19
C VAL A 371 9.79 11.61 -7.40
N VAL A 372 10.39 12.22 -6.37
CA VAL A 372 11.02 13.54 -6.45
C VAL A 372 12.29 13.48 -7.28
N ASP A 373 13.18 12.52 -7.01
CA ASP A 373 14.46 12.36 -7.69
C ASP A 373 14.27 12.14 -9.20
N ASP A 374 13.25 11.38 -9.61
CA ASP A 374 12.88 11.22 -11.04
C ASP A 374 12.28 12.52 -11.64
N GLY A 375 11.64 13.35 -10.84
CA GLY A 375 11.13 14.66 -11.28
C GLY A 375 12.20 15.73 -11.48
N THR A 376 13.38 15.55 -10.90
CA THR A 376 14.52 16.47 -10.98
C THR A 376 15.56 16.04 -12.00
N ALA A 377 15.40 14.89 -12.68
CA ALA A 377 16.30 14.46 -13.73
C ALA A 377 16.41 15.55 -14.81
N PRO A 378 17.63 15.92 -15.26
CA PRO A 378 17.81 16.93 -16.29
C PRO A 378 17.13 16.46 -17.59
N SER A 379 16.38 17.38 -18.18
CA SER A 379 15.74 17.23 -19.50
C SER A 379 16.76 17.16 -20.63
#